data_15a3199a7725eed5f067afdeab8b58e1
#
_entry.id   15a3199a7725eed5f067afdeab8b58e1
#
_cell.length_a   1.000
_cell.length_b   1.000
_cell.length_c   1.000
_cell.angle_alpha   90.00
_cell.angle_beta   90.00
_cell.angle_gamma   90.00
#
_symmetry.space_group_name_H-M   'P 1'
#
loop_
_entity.id
_entity.type
_entity.pdbx_description
1 polymer ?
#
loop_
_entity_poly.entity_id
_entity_poly.type
_entity_poly.pdbx_seq_one_letter_code
_entity_poly.pdbx_strand_id
1 'polypeptide(L)'
;MLVVEGLTKVFGASKALDDLTLAVPRGQFVGVIGRSGAGKSTLLRSLNGLATPTSGRITWDGRDVGALRGRGLRQWRRRCAMIFQQFNLIGRLDVLDNVLMGRLAHAPMWRSTLKMWSRADTLLGMAALEQMGIGALVAQRAQDLSGGQQQRVAICRALLQEPEIILADEPVASLDPRSSKVVMDSLLRINKHFGLTVLCNLHSLELARTYCDRLVGMACGRLVFDGAPDALTDDVARDLYGLEAGEVMDAPVAQPMPDAVLA
;
A
#
# COMPACT_ATOMS: atom_id res chain seq x y z
N MET A 1 4.66 -17.53 -1.01
CA MET A 1 5.03 -17.00 0.31
C MET A 1 6.13 -15.96 0.15
N LEU A 2 6.00 -14.81 0.80
CA LEU A 2 7.06 -13.81 0.92
C LEU A 2 7.93 -14.16 2.13
N VAL A 3 9.25 -14.16 1.95
CA VAL A 3 10.21 -14.34 3.06
C VAL A 3 11.26 -13.23 2.97
N VAL A 4 11.50 -12.59 4.09
CA VAL A 4 12.51 -11.56 4.31
C VAL A 4 13.45 -12.07 5.38
N GLU A 5 14.76 -12.05 5.11
CA GLU A 5 15.78 -12.60 6.01
C GLU A 5 16.87 -11.55 6.23
N GLY A 6 17.04 -11.11 7.49
CA GLY A 6 18.09 -10.19 7.91
C GLY A 6 18.13 -8.88 7.14
N LEU A 7 16.95 -8.35 6.73
CA LEU A 7 16.87 -7.18 5.84
C LEU A 7 17.36 -5.93 6.53
N THR A 8 18.41 -5.33 5.98
CA THR A 8 18.98 -4.07 6.47
C THR A 8 18.99 -3.04 5.36
N LYS A 9 18.59 -1.82 5.68
CA LYS A 9 18.68 -0.66 4.78
C LYS A 9 19.24 0.55 5.50
N VAL A 10 20.35 1.06 4.98
CA VAL A 10 21.03 2.25 5.48
C VAL A 10 20.92 3.39 4.47
N PHE A 11 20.63 4.58 4.94
CA PHE A 11 20.67 5.85 4.20
C PHE A 11 21.65 6.80 4.91
N GLY A 12 22.83 7.00 4.32
CA GLY A 12 23.90 7.77 5.00
C GLY A 12 24.25 7.14 6.35
N ALA A 13 24.07 7.85 7.43
CA ALA A 13 24.32 7.37 8.80
C ALA A 13 23.08 6.71 9.46
N SER A 14 21.91 6.78 8.85
CA SER A 14 20.66 6.28 9.44
C SER A 14 20.33 4.88 8.96
N LYS A 15 20.09 3.95 9.89
CA LYS A 15 19.52 2.63 9.60
C LYS A 15 17.99 2.73 9.59
N ALA A 16 17.40 2.66 8.40
CA ALA A 16 15.94 2.64 8.24
C ALA A 16 15.34 1.24 8.43
N LEU A 17 16.10 0.18 8.14
CA LEU A 17 15.80 -1.21 8.49
C LEU A 17 17.05 -1.82 9.11
N ASP A 18 16.89 -2.60 10.16
CA ASP A 18 17.98 -3.19 10.94
C ASP A 18 17.67 -4.65 11.27
N ASP A 19 18.24 -5.57 10.49
CA ASP A 19 18.15 -7.03 10.66
C ASP A 19 16.70 -7.57 10.73
N LEU A 20 15.82 -7.05 9.85
CA LEU A 20 14.41 -7.41 9.85
C LEU A 20 14.18 -8.77 9.18
N THR A 21 13.57 -9.70 9.92
CA THR A 21 13.17 -11.02 9.41
C THR A 21 11.66 -11.19 9.53
N LEU A 22 11.00 -11.58 8.42
CA LEU A 22 9.55 -11.68 8.34
C LEU A 22 9.17 -12.71 7.26
N ALA A 23 8.20 -13.57 7.56
CA ALA A 23 7.58 -14.47 6.59
C ALA A 23 6.08 -14.18 6.48
N VAL A 24 5.57 -14.00 5.25
CA VAL A 24 4.15 -13.72 4.99
C VAL A 24 3.59 -14.79 4.06
N PRO A 25 2.65 -15.62 4.54
CA PRO A 25 1.92 -16.57 3.72
C PRO A 25 1.17 -15.88 2.55
N ARG A 26 0.93 -16.63 1.47
CA ARG A 26 0.06 -16.14 0.39
C ARG A 26 -1.37 -15.92 0.89
N GLY A 27 -2.02 -14.91 0.37
CA GLY A 27 -3.41 -14.57 0.67
C GLY A 27 -3.65 -13.93 2.02
N GLN A 28 -2.61 -13.71 2.84
CA GLN A 28 -2.75 -13.06 4.14
C GLN A 28 -2.86 -11.54 4.00
N PHE A 29 -3.73 -10.91 4.79
CA PHE A 29 -3.79 -9.45 4.94
C PHE A 29 -3.00 -9.05 6.20
N VAL A 30 -1.83 -8.45 6.00
CA VAL A 30 -0.91 -8.05 7.08
C VAL A 30 -0.93 -6.53 7.25
N GLY A 31 -1.22 -6.08 8.46
CA GLY A 31 -1.06 -4.68 8.87
C GLY A 31 0.36 -4.44 9.38
N VAL A 32 1.06 -3.48 8.81
CA VAL A 32 2.36 -3.02 9.31
C VAL A 32 2.14 -1.74 10.10
N ILE A 33 2.42 -1.79 11.42
CA ILE A 33 2.13 -0.73 12.38
C ILE A 33 3.40 -0.21 13.05
N GLY A 34 3.34 0.97 13.65
CA GLY A 34 4.45 1.62 14.36
C GLY A 34 4.52 3.12 14.08
N ARG A 35 5.34 3.83 14.85
CA ARG A 35 5.51 5.29 14.77
C ARG A 35 5.97 5.75 13.39
N SER A 36 5.79 7.05 13.10
CA SER A 36 6.45 7.69 11.96
C SER A 36 7.96 7.52 12.08
N GLY A 37 8.63 7.20 10.96
CA GLY A 37 10.07 6.92 10.96
C GLY A 37 10.48 5.50 11.41
N ALA A 38 9.55 4.61 11.80
CA ALA A 38 9.87 3.24 12.22
C ALA A 38 10.42 2.34 11.09
N GLY A 39 10.39 2.78 9.83
CA GLY A 39 10.91 2.03 8.68
C GLY A 39 9.85 1.36 7.82
N LYS A 40 8.56 1.50 8.13
CA LYS A 40 7.43 0.84 7.44
C LYS A 40 7.43 1.04 5.92
N SER A 41 7.45 2.30 5.47
CA SER A 41 7.50 2.63 4.03
C SER A 41 8.79 2.16 3.37
N THR A 42 9.92 2.15 4.11
CA THR A 42 11.19 1.60 3.61
C THR A 42 11.09 0.09 3.40
N LEU A 43 10.42 -0.63 4.29
CA LEU A 43 10.14 -2.06 4.13
C LEU A 43 9.35 -2.29 2.84
N LEU A 44 8.18 -1.66 2.67
CA LEU A 44 7.35 -1.84 1.47
C LEU A 44 8.12 -1.48 0.18
N ARG A 45 8.85 -0.38 0.19
CA ARG A 45 9.69 0.03 -0.96
C ARG A 45 10.82 -0.95 -1.26
N SER A 46 11.38 -1.59 -0.24
CA SER A 46 12.39 -2.64 -0.42
C SER A 46 11.78 -3.90 -1.02
N LEU A 47 10.59 -4.30 -0.59
CA LEU A 47 9.84 -5.44 -1.13
C LEU A 47 9.48 -5.24 -2.61
N ASN A 48 9.09 -4.04 -3.03
CA ASN A 48 8.82 -3.71 -4.43
C ASN A 48 10.11 -3.48 -5.26
N GLY A 49 11.27 -3.39 -4.62
CA GLY A 49 12.55 -3.05 -5.27
C GLY A 49 12.69 -1.57 -5.65
N LEU A 50 11.88 -0.68 -5.07
CA LEU A 50 12.06 0.78 -5.17
C LEU A 50 13.22 1.27 -4.30
N ALA A 51 13.47 0.59 -3.18
CA ALA A 51 14.67 0.77 -2.36
C ALA A 51 15.50 -0.52 -2.44
N THR A 52 16.76 -0.42 -2.84
CA THR A 52 17.68 -1.56 -2.81
C THR A 52 18.15 -1.78 -1.39
N PRO A 53 18.00 -2.99 -0.81
CA PRO A 53 18.57 -3.33 0.49
C PRO A 53 20.08 -3.12 0.54
N THR A 54 20.62 -2.83 1.73
CA THR A 54 22.07 -2.78 1.97
C THR A 54 22.60 -4.19 2.20
N SER A 55 21.83 -5.02 2.94
CA SER A 55 22.10 -6.45 3.15
C SER A 55 20.79 -7.20 3.43
N GLY A 56 20.88 -8.52 3.54
CA GLY A 56 19.73 -9.40 3.72
C GLY A 56 19.13 -9.87 2.40
N ARG A 57 18.07 -10.64 2.50
CA ARG A 57 17.46 -11.31 1.35
C ARG A 57 15.94 -11.15 1.35
N ILE A 58 15.37 -11.01 0.16
CA ILE A 58 13.91 -10.98 -0.05
C ILE A 58 13.58 -12.06 -1.08
N THR A 59 12.73 -13.02 -0.72
CA THR A 59 12.29 -14.07 -1.64
C THR A 59 10.78 -14.09 -1.77
N TRP A 60 10.31 -14.40 -2.98
CA TRP A 60 8.92 -14.72 -3.27
C TRP A 60 8.84 -16.12 -3.89
N ASP A 61 8.17 -17.05 -3.19
CA ASP A 61 8.13 -18.47 -3.55
C ASP A 61 9.52 -19.05 -3.84
N GLY A 62 10.48 -18.78 -2.98
CA GLY A 62 11.85 -19.25 -3.08
C GLY A 62 12.73 -18.53 -4.11
N ARG A 63 12.16 -17.63 -4.93
CA ARG A 63 12.95 -16.80 -5.87
C ARG A 63 13.43 -15.53 -5.20
N ASP A 64 14.72 -15.27 -5.28
CA ASP A 64 15.28 -14.01 -4.79
C ASP A 64 14.80 -12.86 -5.65
N VAL A 65 14.02 -11.96 -5.04
CA VAL A 65 13.48 -10.74 -5.69
C VAL A 65 14.23 -9.49 -5.30
N GLY A 66 14.97 -9.50 -4.19
CA GLY A 66 15.77 -8.38 -3.72
C GLY A 66 16.97 -8.05 -4.61
N ALA A 67 17.53 -9.06 -5.26
CA ALA A 67 18.68 -8.93 -6.16
C ALA A 67 18.30 -8.60 -7.61
N LEU A 68 17.01 -8.60 -7.98
CA LEU A 68 16.55 -8.39 -9.35
C LEU A 68 16.93 -7.01 -9.91
N ARG A 69 17.28 -6.97 -11.20
CA ARG A 69 17.60 -5.74 -11.95
C ARG A 69 16.95 -5.80 -13.34
N GLY A 70 16.87 -4.68 -14.01
CA GLY A 70 16.45 -4.57 -15.40
C GLY A 70 15.09 -5.25 -15.68
N ARG A 71 15.08 -6.24 -16.60
CA ARG A 71 13.86 -6.95 -17.02
C ARG A 71 13.25 -7.76 -15.88
N GLY A 72 14.08 -8.43 -15.07
CA GLY A 72 13.60 -9.22 -13.91
C GLY A 72 12.88 -8.35 -12.89
N LEU A 73 13.42 -7.18 -12.57
CA LEU A 73 12.79 -6.24 -11.65
C LEU A 73 11.46 -5.69 -12.20
N ARG A 74 11.37 -5.41 -13.52
CA ARG A 74 10.10 -5.01 -14.15
C ARG A 74 9.05 -6.12 -14.05
N GLN A 75 9.44 -7.38 -14.26
CA GLN A 75 8.53 -8.53 -14.11
C GLN A 75 8.08 -8.71 -12.66
N TRP A 76 8.98 -8.50 -11.70
CA TRP A 76 8.61 -8.53 -10.28
C TRP A 76 7.61 -7.43 -9.92
N ARG A 77 7.88 -6.19 -10.32
CA ARG A 77 6.97 -5.05 -10.06
C ARG A 77 5.58 -5.22 -10.68
N ARG A 78 5.46 -5.97 -11.76
CA ARG A 78 4.15 -6.35 -12.31
C ARG A 78 3.38 -7.24 -11.34
N ARG A 79 4.06 -8.21 -10.69
CA ARG A 79 3.46 -9.14 -9.72
C ARG A 79 3.29 -8.52 -8.33
N CYS A 80 3.99 -7.45 -8.04
CA CYS A 80 4.04 -6.75 -6.75
C CYS A 80 3.57 -5.31 -6.95
N ALA A 81 2.26 -5.10 -6.92
CA ALA A 81 1.69 -3.76 -7.09
C ALA A 81 1.89 -2.91 -5.84
N MET A 82 2.04 -1.61 -6.03
CA MET A 82 2.19 -0.65 -4.93
C MET A 82 1.14 0.45 -5.02
N ILE A 83 0.44 0.68 -3.92
CA ILE A 83 -0.47 1.78 -3.68
C ILE A 83 0.25 2.77 -2.77
N PHE A 84 0.38 4.02 -3.20
CA PHE A 84 1.13 5.05 -2.50
C PHE A 84 0.20 5.99 -1.74
N GLN A 85 0.70 6.60 -0.68
CA GLN A 85 0.02 7.62 0.11
C GLN A 85 -0.44 8.82 -0.75
N GLN A 86 0.39 9.27 -1.69
CA GLN A 86 0.10 10.41 -2.59
C GLN A 86 -0.56 9.98 -3.91
N PHE A 87 -1.28 8.86 -3.96
CA PHE A 87 -2.01 8.29 -5.11
C PHE A 87 -1.16 8.11 -6.39
N ASN A 88 -0.21 9.00 -6.68
CA ASN A 88 0.66 9.02 -7.86
C ASN A 88 -0.12 8.90 -9.18
N LEU A 89 -1.26 9.58 -9.28
CA LEU A 89 -2.02 9.70 -10.51
C LEU A 89 -1.44 10.81 -11.39
N ILE A 90 -1.60 10.66 -12.70
CA ILE A 90 -1.26 11.71 -13.65
C ILE A 90 -2.48 12.64 -13.73
N GLY A 91 -2.44 13.77 -13.03
CA GLY A 91 -3.58 14.66 -12.82
C GLY A 91 -4.29 15.11 -14.10
N ARG A 92 -3.53 15.39 -15.17
CA ARG A 92 -4.04 15.84 -16.48
C ARG A 92 -4.70 14.74 -17.33
N LEU A 93 -4.49 13.47 -17.00
CA LEU A 93 -5.13 12.33 -17.65
C LEU A 93 -6.49 12.06 -17.01
N ASP A 94 -7.38 11.47 -17.78
CA ASP A 94 -8.64 10.98 -17.25
C ASP A 94 -8.46 9.75 -16.35
N VAL A 95 -9.55 9.39 -15.67
CA VAL A 95 -9.59 8.27 -14.73
C VAL A 95 -9.27 6.96 -15.42
N LEU A 96 -9.86 6.71 -16.60
CA LEU A 96 -9.65 5.46 -17.34
C LEU A 96 -8.20 5.31 -17.78
N ASP A 97 -7.60 6.36 -18.34
CA ASP A 97 -6.19 6.35 -18.74
C ASP A 97 -5.27 6.05 -17.54
N ASN A 98 -5.54 6.67 -16.37
CA ASN A 98 -4.78 6.39 -15.15
C ASN A 98 -4.88 4.93 -14.72
N VAL A 99 -6.06 4.33 -14.80
CA VAL A 99 -6.27 2.91 -14.47
C VAL A 99 -5.55 2.02 -15.48
N LEU A 100 -5.67 2.33 -16.78
CA LEU A 100 -5.03 1.57 -17.86
C LEU A 100 -3.50 1.60 -17.83
N MET A 101 -2.88 2.57 -17.14
CA MET A 101 -1.43 2.53 -16.86
C MET A 101 -1.02 1.25 -16.10
N GLY A 102 -1.94 0.59 -15.38
CA GLY A 102 -1.69 -0.73 -14.79
C GLY A 102 -1.37 -1.81 -15.83
N ARG A 103 -1.84 -1.65 -17.08
CA ARG A 103 -1.62 -2.59 -18.19
C ARG A 103 -0.31 -2.39 -18.95
N LEU A 104 0.50 -1.37 -18.59
CA LEU A 104 1.76 -1.06 -19.30
C LEU A 104 2.72 -2.25 -19.46
N ALA A 105 2.77 -3.13 -18.45
CA ALA A 105 3.63 -4.31 -18.51
C ALA A 105 3.05 -5.46 -19.35
N HIS A 106 1.79 -5.37 -19.79
CA HIS A 106 1.09 -6.36 -20.60
C HIS A 106 1.02 -5.97 -22.09
N ALA A 107 1.21 -4.68 -22.39
CA ALA A 107 1.17 -4.16 -23.75
C ALA A 107 2.57 -3.92 -24.32
N PRO A 108 2.76 -4.04 -25.65
CA PRO A 108 3.99 -3.61 -26.31
C PRO A 108 4.25 -2.11 -26.06
N MET A 109 5.50 -1.73 -25.82
CA MET A 109 5.89 -0.37 -25.45
C MET A 109 5.34 0.71 -26.40
N TRP A 110 5.39 0.48 -27.72
CA TRP A 110 4.90 1.44 -28.72
C TRP A 110 3.37 1.71 -28.59
N ARG A 111 2.57 0.66 -28.28
CA ARG A 111 1.12 0.83 -28.06
C ARG A 111 0.83 1.62 -26.79
N SER A 112 1.57 1.32 -25.73
CA SER A 112 1.45 2.03 -24.45
C SER A 112 1.80 3.51 -24.58
N THR A 113 2.85 3.84 -25.34
CA THR A 113 3.29 5.23 -25.59
C THR A 113 2.23 6.02 -26.36
N LEU A 114 1.55 5.37 -27.32
CA LEU A 114 0.47 5.97 -28.12
C LEU A 114 -0.90 5.86 -27.44
N LYS A 115 -0.99 5.35 -26.21
CA LYS A 115 -2.24 5.07 -25.47
C LYS A 115 -3.22 4.21 -26.27
N MET A 116 -2.72 3.30 -27.09
CA MET A 116 -3.54 2.39 -27.89
C MET A 116 -3.88 1.14 -27.07
N TRP A 117 -4.81 1.31 -26.13
CA TRP A 117 -5.29 0.22 -25.30
C TRP A 117 -6.13 -0.77 -26.11
N SER A 118 -6.08 -2.05 -25.74
CA SER A 118 -6.99 -3.03 -26.34
C SER A 118 -8.40 -2.83 -25.82
N ARG A 119 -9.40 -3.26 -26.60
CA ARG A 119 -10.80 -3.27 -26.12
C ARG A 119 -10.95 -4.09 -24.84
N ALA A 120 -10.23 -5.20 -24.71
CA ALA A 120 -10.24 -6.04 -23.54
C ALA A 120 -9.69 -5.29 -22.30
N ASP A 121 -8.54 -4.58 -22.43
CA ASP A 121 -7.99 -3.78 -21.33
C ASP A 121 -8.93 -2.66 -20.91
N THR A 122 -9.55 -1.98 -21.89
CA THR A 122 -10.55 -0.93 -21.62
C THR A 122 -11.74 -1.47 -20.84
N LEU A 123 -12.29 -2.62 -21.23
CA LEU A 123 -13.39 -3.27 -20.51
C LEU A 123 -12.99 -3.69 -19.09
N LEU A 124 -11.78 -4.22 -18.90
CA LEU A 124 -11.24 -4.55 -17.58
C LEU A 124 -11.12 -3.29 -16.70
N GLY A 125 -10.63 -2.17 -17.26
CA GLY A 125 -10.53 -0.90 -16.56
C GLY A 125 -11.89 -0.36 -16.13
N MET A 126 -12.87 -0.39 -17.03
CA MET A 126 -14.25 0.03 -16.74
C MET A 126 -14.88 -0.85 -15.65
N ALA A 127 -14.73 -2.17 -15.74
CA ALA A 127 -15.24 -3.10 -14.74
C ALA A 127 -14.62 -2.86 -13.36
N ALA A 128 -13.31 -2.61 -13.29
CA ALA A 128 -12.64 -2.27 -12.03
C ALA A 128 -13.17 -0.96 -11.42
N LEU A 129 -13.40 0.06 -12.24
CA LEU A 129 -13.99 1.34 -11.81
C LEU A 129 -15.43 1.18 -11.31
N GLU A 130 -16.25 0.36 -11.99
CA GLU A 130 -17.61 0.03 -11.54
C GLU A 130 -17.58 -0.69 -10.18
N GLN A 131 -16.73 -1.70 -10.00
CA GLN A 131 -16.59 -2.41 -8.73
C GLN A 131 -16.18 -1.50 -7.57
N MET A 132 -15.46 -0.42 -7.86
CA MET A 132 -15.07 0.61 -6.87
C MET A 132 -16.12 1.73 -6.72
N GLY A 133 -17.27 1.63 -7.39
CA GLY A 133 -18.34 2.63 -7.33
C GLY A 133 -17.94 4.01 -7.88
N ILE A 134 -17.04 4.04 -8.86
CA ILE A 134 -16.55 5.27 -9.52
C ILE A 134 -16.61 5.19 -11.04
N GLY A 135 -17.40 4.28 -11.61
CA GLY A 135 -17.58 4.12 -13.07
C GLY A 135 -18.09 5.39 -13.75
N ALA A 136 -18.96 6.15 -13.10
CA ALA A 136 -19.43 7.45 -13.63
C ALA A 136 -18.34 8.50 -13.82
N LEU A 137 -17.14 8.32 -13.22
CA LEU A 137 -16.05 9.27 -13.28
C LEU A 137 -15.03 8.98 -14.38
N VAL A 138 -15.28 7.98 -15.21
CA VAL A 138 -14.34 7.40 -16.20
C VAL A 138 -13.65 8.43 -17.09
N ALA A 139 -14.37 9.50 -17.51
CA ALA A 139 -13.88 10.55 -18.40
C ALA A 139 -13.42 11.82 -17.64
N GLN A 140 -13.51 11.85 -16.30
CA GLN A 140 -13.04 12.99 -15.52
C GLN A 140 -11.53 12.99 -15.39
N ARG A 141 -10.91 14.16 -15.29
CA ARG A 141 -9.48 14.27 -15.02
C ARG A 141 -9.19 13.88 -13.57
N ALA A 142 -8.08 13.18 -13.36
CA ALA A 142 -7.71 12.69 -12.03
C ALA A 142 -7.48 13.82 -11.02
N GLN A 143 -7.05 15.01 -11.45
CA GLN A 143 -6.85 16.17 -10.59
C GLN A 143 -8.15 16.76 -10.04
N ASP A 144 -9.28 16.50 -10.68
CA ASP A 144 -10.60 17.07 -10.32
C ASP A 144 -11.36 16.13 -9.36
N LEU A 145 -10.73 15.03 -8.93
CA LEU A 145 -11.30 14.04 -8.03
C LEU A 145 -11.00 14.37 -6.56
N SER A 146 -11.93 13.98 -5.67
CA SER A 146 -11.63 13.96 -4.23
C SER A 146 -10.53 12.95 -3.88
N GLY A 147 -9.86 13.12 -2.73
CA GLY A 147 -8.80 12.22 -2.30
C GLY A 147 -9.23 10.75 -2.24
N GLY A 148 -10.43 10.46 -1.70
CA GLY A 148 -10.98 9.11 -1.67
C GLY A 148 -11.30 8.53 -3.06
N GLN A 149 -11.70 9.38 -4.02
CA GLN A 149 -11.87 8.97 -5.41
C GLN A 149 -10.52 8.67 -6.07
N GLN A 150 -9.53 9.54 -5.88
CA GLN A 150 -8.16 9.33 -6.37
C GLN A 150 -7.55 8.03 -5.84
N GLN A 151 -7.77 7.72 -4.56
CA GLN A 151 -7.29 6.48 -3.95
C GLN A 151 -7.94 5.25 -4.59
N ARG A 152 -9.25 5.29 -4.83
CA ARG A 152 -9.95 4.19 -5.52
C ARG A 152 -9.45 4.00 -6.95
N VAL A 153 -9.13 5.07 -7.68
CA VAL A 153 -8.47 5.00 -9.00
C VAL A 153 -7.09 4.34 -8.88
N ALA A 154 -6.29 4.69 -7.85
CA ALA A 154 -4.98 4.08 -7.62
C ALA A 154 -5.09 2.57 -7.32
N ILE A 155 -6.14 2.15 -6.58
CA ILE A 155 -6.43 0.72 -6.34
C ILE A 155 -6.81 0.02 -7.65
N CYS A 156 -7.70 0.60 -8.48
CA CYS A 156 -8.04 0.04 -9.79
C CYS A 156 -6.79 -0.14 -10.66
N ARG A 157 -5.91 0.88 -10.71
CA ARG A 157 -4.63 0.80 -11.43
C ARG A 157 -3.75 -0.35 -10.92
N ALA A 158 -3.68 -0.54 -9.61
CA ALA A 158 -2.92 -1.64 -9.01
C ALA A 158 -3.51 -3.01 -9.37
N LEU A 159 -4.83 -3.15 -9.39
CA LEU A 159 -5.51 -4.38 -9.79
C LEU A 159 -5.29 -4.75 -11.26
N LEU A 160 -5.26 -3.75 -12.15
CA LEU A 160 -5.01 -3.99 -13.57
C LEU A 160 -3.61 -4.51 -13.88
N GLN A 161 -2.68 -4.47 -12.93
CA GLN A 161 -1.39 -5.16 -13.04
C GLN A 161 -1.54 -6.68 -12.93
N GLU A 162 -2.69 -7.21 -12.47
CA GLU A 162 -2.91 -8.62 -12.11
C GLU A 162 -1.82 -9.09 -11.12
N PRO A 163 -1.71 -8.42 -9.95
CA PRO A 163 -0.64 -8.70 -9.00
C PRO A 163 -0.88 -10.00 -8.23
N GLU A 164 0.16 -10.50 -7.58
CA GLU A 164 0.09 -11.57 -6.58
C GLU A 164 0.18 -11.01 -5.16
N ILE A 165 0.75 -9.81 -5.02
CA ILE A 165 0.90 -9.09 -3.77
C ILE A 165 0.63 -7.60 -3.99
N ILE A 166 -0.09 -7.00 -3.06
CA ILE A 166 -0.34 -5.55 -2.99
C ILE A 166 0.37 -5.00 -1.76
N LEU A 167 1.17 -3.97 -1.97
CA LEU A 167 1.83 -3.20 -0.93
C LEU A 167 1.15 -1.83 -0.85
N ALA A 168 0.43 -1.55 0.24
CA ALA A 168 -0.28 -0.30 0.43
C ALA A 168 0.43 0.56 1.48
N ASP A 169 1.05 1.65 1.04
CA ASP A 169 1.80 2.58 1.89
C ASP A 169 0.87 3.70 2.34
N GLU A 170 0.29 3.57 3.54
CA GLU A 170 -0.63 4.52 4.16
C GLU A 170 -1.84 4.90 3.27
N PRO A 171 -2.62 3.91 2.80
CA PRO A 171 -3.62 4.15 1.76
C PRO A 171 -4.81 5.03 2.22
N VAL A 172 -4.90 5.36 3.49
CA VAL A 172 -6.02 6.13 4.08
C VAL A 172 -5.59 7.37 4.86
N ALA A 173 -4.29 7.70 4.92
CA ALA A 173 -3.74 8.73 5.80
C ALA A 173 -4.29 10.15 5.57
N SER A 174 -4.78 10.45 4.37
CA SER A 174 -5.30 11.78 4.02
C SER A 174 -6.79 11.77 3.68
N LEU A 175 -7.51 10.75 4.14
CA LEU A 175 -8.92 10.55 3.81
C LEU A 175 -9.81 10.78 5.04
N ASP A 176 -11.02 11.24 4.80
CA ASP A 176 -12.07 11.27 5.81
C ASP A 176 -12.46 9.84 6.26
N PRO A 177 -13.09 9.66 7.43
CA PRO A 177 -13.40 8.34 7.98
C PRO A 177 -14.28 7.48 7.05
N ARG A 178 -15.23 8.09 6.33
CA ARG A 178 -16.10 7.37 5.39
C ARG A 178 -15.32 6.87 4.18
N SER A 179 -14.48 7.71 3.60
CA SER A 179 -13.61 7.34 2.47
C SER A 179 -12.57 6.29 2.89
N SER A 180 -12.01 6.41 4.09
CA SER A 180 -11.08 5.44 4.68
C SER A 180 -11.72 4.06 4.78
N LYS A 181 -12.95 3.99 5.32
CA LYS A 181 -13.71 2.74 5.40
C LYS A 181 -13.92 2.12 4.01
N VAL A 182 -14.35 2.90 3.02
CA VAL A 182 -14.58 2.40 1.64
C VAL A 182 -13.29 1.83 1.04
N VAL A 183 -12.16 2.48 1.25
CA VAL A 183 -10.84 2.02 0.77
C VAL A 183 -10.44 0.72 1.44
N MET A 184 -10.54 0.63 2.76
CA MET A 184 -10.18 -0.58 3.53
C MET A 184 -11.11 -1.76 3.20
N ASP A 185 -12.43 -1.53 3.11
CA ASP A 185 -13.42 -2.54 2.67
C ASP A 185 -13.07 -3.06 1.27
N SER A 186 -12.59 -2.18 0.38
CA SER A 186 -12.17 -2.55 -0.98
C SER A 186 -10.92 -3.44 -0.96
N LEU A 187 -9.89 -3.07 -0.18
CA LEU A 187 -8.68 -3.87 -0.03
C LEU A 187 -8.96 -5.24 0.59
N LEU A 188 -9.82 -5.30 1.62
CA LEU A 188 -10.24 -6.57 2.22
C LEU A 188 -10.98 -7.45 1.21
N ARG A 189 -11.92 -6.87 0.46
CA ARG A 189 -12.66 -7.59 -0.59
C ARG A 189 -11.73 -8.16 -1.66
N ILE A 190 -10.75 -7.36 -2.10
CA ILE A 190 -9.72 -7.77 -3.05
C ILE A 190 -8.90 -8.93 -2.50
N ASN A 191 -8.43 -8.82 -1.24
CA ASN A 191 -7.69 -9.90 -0.58
C ASN A 191 -8.51 -11.20 -0.54
N LYS A 192 -9.75 -11.14 -0.04
CA LYS A 192 -10.59 -12.35 0.15
C LYS A 192 -11.09 -12.93 -1.18
N HIS A 193 -11.47 -12.09 -2.15
CA HIS A 193 -12.04 -12.56 -3.42
C HIS A 193 -10.99 -13.11 -4.38
N PHE A 194 -9.84 -12.45 -4.48
CA PHE A 194 -8.78 -12.86 -5.40
C PHE A 194 -7.64 -13.64 -4.73
N GLY A 195 -7.67 -13.83 -3.41
CA GLY A 195 -6.61 -14.51 -2.66
C GLY A 195 -5.27 -13.77 -2.70
N LEU A 196 -5.28 -12.45 -2.93
CA LEU A 196 -4.06 -11.64 -3.02
C LEU A 196 -3.45 -11.43 -1.64
N THR A 197 -2.13 -11.52 -1.56
CA THR A 197 -1.41 -11.11 -0.35
C THR A 197 -1.42 -9.59 -0.25
N VAL A 198 -1.75 -9.04 0.92
CA VAL A 198 -1.76 -7.59 1.15
C VAL A 198 -0.88 -7.24 2.35
N LEU A 199 0.07 -6.34 2.16
CA LEU A 199 0.79 -5.68 3.24
C LEU A 199 0.38 -4.20 3.24
N CYS A 200 -0.20 -3.75 4.34
CA CYS A 200 -0.75 -2.40 4.47
C CYS A 200 -0.12 -1.66 5.64
N ASN A 201 0.60 -0.56 5.36
CA ASN A 201 1.03 0.35 6.42
C ASN A 201 -0.16 1.12 6.95
N LEU A 202 -0.37 1.06 8.25
CA LEU A 202 -1.48 1.73 8.93
C LEU A 202 -0.99 2.51 10.15
N HIS A 203 -1.54 3.69 10.37
CA HIS A 203 -1.33 4.47 11.58
C HIS A 203 -2.42 4.22 12.63
N SER A 204 -3.66 3.95 12.20
CA SER A 204 -4.78 3.63 13.08
C SER A 204 -4.72 2.18 13.52
N LEU A 205 -4.62 1.97 14.83
CA LEU A 205 -4.71 0.63 15.44
C LEU A 205 -6.10 0.02 15.28
N GLU A 206 -7.14 0.84 15.30
CA GLU A 206 -8.53 0.41 15.10
C GLU A 206 -8.70 -0.21 13.71
N LEU A 207 -8.23 0.49 12.65
CA LEU A 207 -8.27 -0.04 11.30
C LEU A 207 -7.41 -1.31 11.17
N ALA A 208 -6.23 -1.33 11.79
CA ALA A 208 -5.35 -2.49 11.75
C ALA A 208 -6.01 -3.71 12.41
N ARG A 209 -6.62 -3.53 13.59
CA ARG A 209 -7.36 -4.60 14.30
C ARG A 209 -8.58 -5.08 13.52
N THR A 210 -9.30 -4.17 12.85
CA THR A 210 -10.56 -4.48 12.13
C THR A 210 -10.32 -5.24 10.82
N TYR A 211 -9.27 -4.90 10.08
CA TYR A 211 -9.11 -5.34 8.70
C TYR A 211 -8.02 -6.39 8.48
N CYS A 212 -7.05 -6.50 9.37
CA CYS A 212 -5.88 -7.34 9.14
C CYS A 212 -6.01 -8.71 9.83
N ASP A 213 -5.56 -9.76 9.14
CA ASP A 213 -5.46 -11.11 9.73
C ASP A 213 -4.27 -11.22 10.71
N ARG A 214 -3.25 -10.36 10.54
CA ARG A 214 -2.00 -10.34 11.32
C ARG A 214 -1.44 -8.94 11.37
N LEU A 215 -0.84 -8.58 12.50
CA LEU A 215 -0.13 -7.32 12.70
C LEU A 215 1.36 -7.54 12.87
N VAL A 216 2.14 -6.70 12.22
CA VAL A 216 3.59 -6.62 12.30
C VAL A 216 3.95 -5.24 12.84
N GLY A 217 4.46 -5.18 14.04
CA GLY A 217 4.87 -3.95 14.72
C GLY A 217 6.34 -3.63 14.48
N MET A 218 6.63 -2.40 14.06
CA MET A 218 7.99 -1.94 13.76
C MET A 218 8.38 -0.76 14.66
N ALA A 219 9.59 -0.83 15.24
CA ALA A 219 10.23 0.28 15.95
C ALA A 219 11.72 0.34 15.57
N CYS A 220 12.24 1.55 15.29
CA CYS A 220 13.64 1.79 14.96
C CYS A 220 14.22 0.85 13.89
N GLY A 221 13.42 0.54 12.85
CA GLY A 221 13.82 -0.34 11.76
C GLY A 221 13.76 -1.84 12.06
N ARG A 222 13.36 -2.23 13.26
CA ARG A 222 13.28 -3.63 13.71
C ARG A 222 11.83 -4.09 13.85
N LEU A 223 11.62 -5.39 13.74
CA LEU A 223 10.35 -6.02 14.08
C LEU A 223 10.31 -6.25 15.59
N VAL A 224 9.29 -5.68 16.26
CA VAL A 224 9.11 -5.77 17.71
C VAL A 224 7.82 -6.50 18.12
N PHE A 225 6.88 -6.64 17.19
CA PHE A 225 5.66 -7.40 17.38
C PHE A 225 5.30 -8.14 16.09
N ASP A 226 4.81 -9.36 16.25
CA ASP A 226 4.33 -10.19 15.15
C ASP A 226 3.27 -11.16 15.68
N GLY A 227 2.01 -10.94 15.35
CA GLY A 227 0.93 -11.76 15.90
C GLY A 227 -0.46 -11.41 15.37
N ALA A 228 -1.47 -12.12 15.87
CA ALA A 228 -2.86 -11.79 15.62
C ALA A 228 -3.23 -10.42 16.23
N PRO A 229 -4.24 -9.71 15.67
CA PRO A 229 -4.67 -8.41 16.19
C PRO A 229 -5.00 -8.42 17.67
N ASP A 230 -5.64 -9.47 18.16
CA ASP A 230 -6.03 -9.63 19.57
C ASP A 230 -4.83 -9.86 20.52
N ALA A 231 -3.69 -10.29 20.00
CA ALA A 231 -2.46 -10.45 20.78
C ALA A 231 -1.74 -9.11 21.03
N LEU A 232 -2.12 -8.04 20.31
CA LEU A 232 -1.58 -6.70 20.51
C LEU A 232 -2.22 -6.06 21.76
N THR A 233 -1.60 -6.27 22.91
CA THR A 233 -2.03 -5.65 24.18
C THR A 233 -1.73 -4.15 24.17
N ASP A 234 -2.40 -3.41 25.06
CA ASP A 234 -2.17 -1.97 25.19
C ASP A 234 -0.74 -1.65 25.62
N ASP A 235 -0.10 -2.51 26.43
CA ASP A 235 1.30 -2.33 26.82
C ASP A 235 2.25 -2.47 25.63
N VAL A 236 2.08 -3.49 24.79
CA VAL A 236 2.84 -3.66 23.56
C VAL A 236 2.58 -2.48 22.59
N ALA A 237 1.34 -2.00 22.51
CA ALA A 237 0.99 -0.85 21.71
C ALA A 237 1.66 0.43 22.22
N ARG A 238 1.71 0.63 23.55
CA ARG A 238 2.44 1.77 24.16
C ARG A 238 3.93 1.73 23.82
N ASP A 239 4.57 0.60 23.98
CA ASP A 239 6.00 0.43 23.65
C ASP A 239 6.27 0.70 22.16
N LEU A 240 5.37 0.20 21.29
CA LEU A 240 5.46 0.38 19.85
C LEU A 240 5.33 1.84 19.41
N TYR A 241 4.42 2.59 20.06
CA TYR A 241 4.15 3.99 19.74
C TYR A 241 4.90 4.96 20.66
N GLY A 242 5.54 4.47 21.75
CA GLY A 242 6.25 5.27 22.75
C GLY A 242 5.33 6.27 23.43
N LEU A 243 4.09 5.85 23.73
CA LEU A 243 3.07 6.67 24.37
C LEU A 243 3.14 6.47 25.90
N GLU A 244 3.00 7.54 26.69
CA GLU A 244 2.83 7.44 28.13
C GLU A 244 1.43 6.89 28.48
N ALA A 245 1.27 6.34 29.70
CA ALA A 245 0.02 5.75 30.14
C ALA A 245 -1.14 6.76 30.11
N GLY A 246 -2.02 6.68 29.12
CA GLY A 246 -3.18 7.57 28.93
C GLY A 246 -3.40 8.02 27.46
N GLU A 247 -2.42 7.90 26.59
CA GLU A 247 -2.51 8.40 25.20
C GLU A 247 -2.90 7.33 24.14
N VAL A 248 -3.21 6.10 24.59
CA VAL A 248 -3.51 4.98 23.67
C VAL A 248 -4.93 5.03 23.10
N MET A 249 -5.80 5.82 23.71
CA MET A 249 -7.18 6.04 23.27
C MET A 249 -7.28 7.41 22.59
N ASP A 250 -7.64 7.42 21.31
CA ASP A 250 -8.05 8.58 20.54
C ASP A 250 -6.96 9.64 20.27
N ALA A 251 -6.18 9.45 19.19
CA ALA A 251 -5.77 10.64 18.46
C ALA A 251 -7.03 11.20 17.79
N PRO A 252 -7.60 12.34 18.26
CA PRO A 252 -8.77 12.89 17.65
C PRO A 252 -8.45 13.27 16.21
N VAL A 253 -9.33 12.87 15.29
CA VAL A 253 -9.38 13.44 13.94
C VAL A 253 -9.31 14.95 14.12
N ALA A 254 -8.28 15.59 13.59
CA ALA A 254 -8.09 17.05 13.67
C ALA A 254 -9.40 17.72 13.23
N GLN A 255 -10.05 18.42 14.16
CA GLN A 255 -11.22 19.21 13.87
C GLN A 255 -10.80 20.30 12.85
N PRO A 256 -11.59 20.55 11.81
CA PRO A 256 -11.33 21.67 10.92
C PRO A 256 -11.34 22.96 11.76
N MET A 257 -10.30 23.78 11.61
CA MET A 257 -10.24 25.09 12.22
C MET A 257 -11.46 25.91 11.76
N PRO A 258 -12.17 26.61 12.68
CA PRO A 258 -13.25 27.49 12.28
C PRO A 258 -12.71 28.60 11.37
N ASP A 259 -13.43 28.85 10.27
CA ASP A 259 -13.14 29.92 9.33
C ASP A 259 -12.95 31.24 10.10
N ALA A 260 -11.75 31.80 10.01
CA ALA A 260 -11.50 33.16 10.47
C ALA A 260 -12.25 34.11 9.53
N VAL A 261 -13.30 34.68 10.06
CA VAL A 261 -14.07 35.79 9.42
C VAL A 261 -13.08 36.87 9.06
N LEU A 262 -12.90 37.07 7.75
CA LEU A 262 -12.27 38.29 7.21
C LEU A 262 -13.28 39.43 7.34
N ALA A 263 -13.01 40.34 8.26
CA ALA A 263 -13.58 41.70 8.26
C ALA A 263 -12.75 42.59 7.35
#